data_1a7b4dfe236e06b6731667e803177806
#
_entry.id   1a7b4dfe236e06b6731667e803177806
#
_cell.length_a   1.000
_cell.length_b   1.000
_cell.length_c   1.000
_cell.angle_alpha   90.00
_cell.angle_beta   90.00
_cell.angle_gamma   90.00
#
_symmetry.space_group_name_H-M   'P 1'
#
loop_
_entity.id
_entity.type
_entity.pdbx_description
1 polymer ?
#
loop_
_entity_poly.entity_id
_entity_poly.type
_entity_poly.pdbx_seq_one_letter_code
_entity_poly.pdbx_strand_id
1 'polypeptide(L)'
;MDRLVAAELENFDDSVAFRARPQHVHHTWARTFSSLPELFIQPESLPEVEKVVNLARRCRRRLVTTGCGHSPSNITCTSSWLVNLDNFNKVLSVNKDTGVVTMEGGIRLYALCEELEKHGLTMPNLGSINEQSISGAISTGTHGSSLRHGLMSEDILSLKVTMADGTTVYCSKDIKTDLFRAAILSLGAIGIITEVSFQAVPAFTLKWEQSIDTDYKMFESWNRNLWTQSEFVRVWWFPYTRRAVVWQAEQTDEEYRDPPQSGYDGSIGYYVYHNLLYLAQYVPRILPWVEWFVFGMQYGFRNGTTSSAVQPSRKALLMNCLYSQFVNEWAIPLHKGPEALRRLSSWLNHLTPADPDYVPHNIPFSADGLYVHAPVEVRVSDTTLTSNVRPYLDITVENGPTLYLNATLYRPYLMDPPCHERYYEAFEWLMKDLGGRPHWAKNFRTTRPEIEAFYGKQLESFRSIRNDADPQGMFVGPWHRETIMENGEGLELEEVEIRREKNRTGGVTTFGII
;
A
#
# COMPACT_ATOMS: atom_id res chain seq x y z
N MET A 1 -15.49 -29.71 -1.81
CA MET A 1 -16.59 -28.74 -1.60
C MET A 1 -17.49 -29.29 -0.49
N ASP A 2 -17.84 -28.44 0.47
CA ASP A 2 -18.76 -28.81 1.56
C ASP A 2 -20.11 -29.22 1.01
N ARG A 3 -20.81 -30.17 1.70
CA ARG A 3 -22.13 -30.67 1.30
C ARG A 3 -23.20 -29.58 1.24
N LEU A 4 -23.14 -28.60 2.15
CA LEU A 4 -24.06 -27.47 2.16
C LEU A 4 -23.88 -26.61 0.90
N VAL A 5 -22.63 -26.32 0.53
CA VAL A 5 -22.31 -25.52 -0.67
C VAL A 5 -22.76 -26.25 -1.94
N ALA A 6 -22.58 -27.58 -2.00
CA ALA A 6 -23.02 -28.39 -3.12
C ALA A 6 -24.56 -28.37 -3.26
N ALA A 7 -25.27 -28.53 -2.14
CA ALA A 7 -26.74 -28.50 -2.13
C ALA A 7 -27.33 -27.14 -2.49
N GLU A 8 -26.69 -26.05 -2.02
CA GLU A 8 -27.14 -24.70 -2.37
C GLU A 8 -26.84 -24.33 -3.82
N LEU A 9 -25.76 -24.86 -4.42
CA LEU A 9 -25.46 -24.67 -5.84
C LEU A 9 -26.55 -25.24 -6.76
N GLU A 10 -27.18 -26.35 -6.39
CA GLU A 10 -28.29 -26.96 -7.16
C GLU A 10 -29.52 -26.03 -7.23
N ASN A 11 -29.65 -25.07 -6.33
CA ASN A 11 -30.73 -24.09 -6.30
C ASN A 11 -30.45 -22.81 -7.11
N PHE A 12 -29.28 -22.71 -7.75
CA PHE A 12 -28.92 -21.56 -8.57
C PHE A 12 -28.98 -21.89 -10.06
N ASP A 13 -29.13 -20.84 -10.86
CA ASP A 13 -29.10 -20.93 -12.32
C ASP A 13 -27.75 -21.51 -12.79
N ASP A 14 -27.82 -22.68 -13.44
CA ASP A 14 -26.67 -23.39 -13.98
C ASP A 14 -25.98 -22.65 -15.13
N SER A 15 -26.66 -21.68 -15.76
CA SER A 15 -26.08 -20.83 -16.81
C SER A 15 -25.01 -19.86 -16.28
N VAL A 16 -25.03 -19.56 -14.97
CA VAL A 16 -24.03 -18.71 -14.30
C VAL A 16 -22.99 -19.59 -13.61
N ALA A 17 -21.75 -19.51 -14.04
CA ALA A 17 -20.68 -20.36 -13.51
C ALA A 17 -20.34 -20.01 -12.03
N PHE A 18 -19.85 -21.02 -11.30
CA PHE A 18 -19.25 -20.87 -9.98
C PHE A 18 -17.80 -21.40 -10.04
N ARG A 19 -16.85 -20.47 -10.29
CA ARG A 19 -15.44 -20.78 -10.56
C ARG A 19 -14.64 -20.87 -9.26
N ALA A 20 -14.85 -21.94 -8.52
CA ALA A 20 -14.24 -22.16 -7.21
C ALA A 20 -13.33 -23.39 -7.21
N ARG A 21 -12.21 -23.30 -6.49
CA ARG A 21 -11.30 -24.42 -6.26
C ARG A 21 -10.88 -24.49 -4.80
N PRO A 22 -10.82 -25.69 -4.19
CA PRO A 22 -10.27 -25.89 -2.84
C PRO A 22 -8.73 -25.96 -2.87
N GLN A 23 -8.13 -26.03 -1.70
CA GLN A 23 -6.70 -26.30 -1.50
C GLN A 23 -5.77 -25.25 -2.14
N HIS A 24 -6.24 -24.01 -2.30
CA HIS A 24 -5.41 -22.90 -2.74
C HIS A 24 -4.65 -22.32 -1.53
N VAL A 25 -3.32 -22.24 -1.63
CA VAL A 25 -2.51 -21.52 -0.66
C VAL A 25 -2.40 -20.08 -1.12
N HIS A 26 -3.01 -19.16 -0.39
CA HIS A 26 -2.88 -17.74 -0.62
C HIS A 26 -1.62 -17.21 0.10
N HIS A 27 -0.82 -16.44 -0.60
CA HIS A 27 0.32 -15.71 -0.04
C HIS A 27 0.16 -14.22 -0.37
N THR A 28 0.47 -13.37 0.60
CA THR A 28 0.75 -11.96 0.26
C THR A 28 1.97 -11.91 -0.67
N TRP A 29 2.06 -10.89 -1.53
CA TRP A 29 3.20 -10.73 -2.44
C TRP A 29 4.55 -10.78 -1.69
N ALA A 30 4.64 -10.10 -0.56
CA ALA A 30 5.83 -10.07 0.28
C ALA A 30 6.09 -11.40 1.03
N ARG A 31 5.20 -12.38 0.94
CA ARG A 31 5.24 -13.63 1.69
C ARG A 31 5.43 -13.44 3.20
N THR A 32 4.92 -12.34 3.73
CA THR A 32 4.87 -12.05 5.15
C THR A 32 3.75 -12.81 5.83
N PHE A 33 2.68 -13.08 5.08
CA PHE A 33 1.52 -13.84 5.55
C PHE A 33 1.04 -14.81 4.48
N SER A 34 0.41 -15.90 4.94
CA SER A 34 -0.28 -16.86 4.08
C SER A 34 -1.53 -17.41 4.76
N SER A 35 -2.48 -17.91 3.96
CA SER A 35 -3.70 -18.54 4.44
C SER A 35 -4.17 -19.65 3.51
N LEU A 36 -5.00 -20.54 4.04
CA LEU A 36 -5.64 -21.65 3.31
C LEU A 36 -7.17 -21.42 3.29
N PRO A 37 -7.69 -20.69 2.31
CA PRO A 37 -9.13 -20.50 2.19
C PRO A 37 -9.84 -21.83 1.88
N GLU A 38 -11.06 -21.99 2.41
CA GLU A 38 -11.95 -23.13 2.07
C GLU A 38 -12.14 -23.21 0.55
N LEU A 39 -12.40 -22.06 -0.07
CA LEU A 39 -12.52 -21.92 -1.52
C LEU A 39 -11.77 -20.68 -2.00
N PHE A 40 -11.06 -20.83 -3.10
CA PHE A 40 -10.53 -19.74 -3.91
C PHE A 40 -11.40 -19.59 -5.15
N ILE A 41 -11.98 -18.41 -5.35
CA ILE A 41 -13.04 -18.16 -6.32
C ILE A 41 -12.59 -17.04 -7.26
N GLN A 42 -12.70 -17.26 -8.59
CA GLN A 42 -12.28 -16.30 -9.62
C GLN A 42 -13.43 -16.02 -10.60
N PRO A 43 -14.36 -15.11 -10.26
CA PRO A 43 -15.45 -14.74 -11.15
C PRO A 43 -14.92 -13.98 -12.38
N GLU A 44 -15.64 -14.13 -13.52
CA GLU A 44 -15.34 -13.49 -14.80
C GLU A 44 -16.43 -12.53 -15.27
N SER A 45 -17.54 -12.44 -14.53
CA SER A 45 -18.67 -11.59 -14.86
C SER A 45 -19.41 -11.11 -13.62
N LEU A 46 -20.18 -10.02 -13.75
CA LEU A 46 -21.00 -9.50 -12.66
C LEU A 46 -22.01 -10.53 -12.13
N PRO A 47 -22.76 -11.30 -12.99
CA PRO A 47 -23.63 -12.36 -12.48
C PRO A 47 -22.89 -13.43 -11.66
N GLU A 48 -21.64 -13.75 -12.01
CA GLU A 48 -20.83 -14.69 -11.22
C GLU A 48 -20.45 -14.09 -9.86
N VAL A 49 -20.11 -12.78 -9.79
CA VAL A 49 -19.88 -12.10 -8.51
C VAL A 49 -21.12 -12.11 -7.63
N GLU A 50 -22.28 -11.76 -8.18
CA GLU A 50 -23.57 -11.79 -7.47
C GLU A 50 -23.94 -13.19 -7.00
N LYS A 51 -23.68 -14.23 -7.82
CA LYS A 51 -23.86 -15.64 -7.44
C LYS A 51 -22.96 -16.02 -6.26
N VAL A 52 -21.68 -15.62 -6.27
CA VAL A 52 -20.73 -15.87 -5.17
C VAL A 52 -21.24 -15.27 -3.87
N VAL A 53 -21.66 -13.99 -3.89
CA VAL A 53 -22.17 -13.30 -2.70
C VAL A 53 -23.44 -13.97 -2.17
N ASN A 54 -24.39 -14.29 -3.05
CA ASN A 54 -25.64 -14.96 -2.66
C ASN A 54 -25.40 -16.37 -2.08
N LEU A 55 -24.48 -17.15 -2.67
CA LEU A 55 -24.08 -18.46 -2.14
C LEU A 55 -23.41 -18.32 -0.77
N ALA A 56 -22.48 -17.38 -0.63
CA ALA A 56 -21.79 -17.12 0.64
C ALA A 56 -22.79 -16.79 1.76
N ARG A 57 -23.78 -15.94 1.47
CA ARG A 57 -24.85 -15.61 2.39
C ARG A 57 -25.65 -16.84 2.83
N ARG A 58 -26.11 -17.67 1.88
CA ARG A 58 -26.89 -18.88 2.16
C ARG A 58 -26.09 -19.92 2.94
N CYS A 59 -24.81 -20.07 2.57
CA CYS A 59 -23.89 -21.00 3.22
C CYS A 59 -23.26 -20.43 4.51
N ARG A 60 -23.56 -19.17 4.87
CA ARG A 60 -22.98 -18.46 6.02
C ARG A 60 -21.45 -18.45 5.97
N ARG A 61 -20.88 -18.07 4.82
CA ARG A 61 -19.42 -17.95 4.61
C ARG A 61 -19.01 -16.49 4.56
N ARG A 62 -17.84 -16.18 5.13
CA ARG A 62 -17.20 -14.88 4.94
C ARG A 62 -16.54 -14.82 3.57
N LEU A 63 -16.52 -13.62 3.01
CA LEU A 63 -15.82 -13.30 1.78
C LEU A 63 -14.70 -12.32 2.07
N VAL A 64 -13.49 -12.65 1.64
CA VAL A 64 -12.38 -11.71 1.57
C VAL A 64 -12.00 -11.52 0.12
N THR A 65 -11.93 -10.29 -0.34
CA THR A 65 -11.57 -9.96 -1.72
C THR A 65 -10.08 -9.68 -1.83
N THR A 66 -9.44 -10.20 -2.85
CA THR A 66 -8.03 -9.95 -3.15
C THR A 66 -7.79 -9.70 -4.63
N GLY A 67 -6.78 -8.90 -4.94
CA GLY A 67 -6.13 -8.86 -6.25
C GLY A 67 -4.80 -9.63 -6.21
N CYS A 68 -3.66 -8.95 -6.49
CA CYS A 68 -2.33 -9.57 -6.42
C CYS A 68 -1.82 -9.85 -5.00
N GLY A 69 -2.55 -9.46 -3.96
CA GLY A 69 -2.10 -9.60 -2.58
C GLY A 69 -0.89 -8.72 -2.26
N HIS A 70 -0.79 -7.52 -2.84
CA HIS A 70 0.38 -6.65 -2.67
C HIS A 70 0.46 -5.94 -1.31
N SER A 71 -0.63 -5.95 -0.53
CA SER A 71 -0.59 -5.54 0.87
C SER A 71 0.29 -6.53 1.66
N PRO A 72 1.37 -6.07 2.30
CA PRO A 72 2.23 -6.96 3.09
C PRO A 72 1.59 -7.37 4.44
N SER A 73 0.46 -6.77 4.83
CA SER A 73 -0.34 -7.17 6.00
C SER A 73 -1.23 -8.37 5.70
N ASN A 74 -1.85 -8.93 6.73
CA ASN A 74 -2.75 -10.08 6.63
C ASN A 74 -4.20 -9.71 6.25
N ILE A 75 -4.46 -8.51 5.75
CA ILE A 75 -5.80 -8.02 5.39
C ILE A 75 -6.54 -8.91 4.39
N THR A 76 -5.81 -9.59 3.50
CA THR A 76 -6.38 -10.52 2.51
C THR A 76 -6.38 -11.99 2.95
N CYS A 77 -5.94 -12.29 4.18
CA CYS A 77 -5.88 -13.65 4.68
C CYS A 77 -7.21 -14.10 5.28
N THR A 78 -7.66 -15.29 4.89
CA THR A 78 -8.90 -15.90 5.38
C THR A 78 -8.83 -17.41 5.28
N SER A 79 -9.57 -18.12 6.15
CA SER A 79 -9.87 -19.56 5.98
C SER A 79 -11.21 -19.80 5.30
N SER A 80 -12.06 -18.77 5.23
CA SER A 80 -13.36 -18.87 4.58
C SER A 80 -13.17 -18.75 3.04
N TRP A 81 -13.97 -18.02 2.34
CA TRP A 81 -13.87 -17.90 0.90
C TRP A 81 -13.01 -16.69 0.50
N LEU A 82 -12.05 -16.93 -0.40
CA LEU A 82 -11.20 -15.88 -0.97
C LEU A 82 -11.63 -15.62 -2.42
N VAL A 83 -12.11 -14.41 -2.68
CA VAL A 83 -12.53 -13.96 -4.02
C VAL A 83 -11.41 -13.17 -4.66
N ASN A 84 -10.89 -13.67 -5.77
CA ASN A 84 -9.85 -12.98 -6.54
C ASN A 84 -10.45 -12.47 -7.86
N LEU A 85 -10.34 -11.16 -8.09
CA LEU A 85 -10.95 -10.48 -9.23
C LEU A 85 -10.05 -10.42 -10.48
N ASP A 86 -8.96 -11.16 -10.55
CA ASP A 86 -8.01 -11.08 -11.67
C ASP A 86 -8.63 -11.38 -13.04
N ASN A 87 -9.69 -12.20 -13.08
CA ASN A 87 -10.41 -12.51 -14.31
C ASN A 87 -11.58 -11.55 -14.58
N PHE A 88 -11.88 -10.64 -13.66
CA PHE A 88 -12.91 -9.61 -13.77
C PHE A 88 -12.23 -8.25 -13.98
N ASN A 89 -11.71 -8.02 -15.19
CA ASN A 89 -10.65 -7.03 -15.43
C ASN A 89 -10.79 -6.24 -16.74
N LYS A 90 -11.97 -6.12 -17.30
CA LYS A 90 -12.19 -5.46 -18.59
C LYS A 90 -12.29 -3.94 -18.44
N VAL A 91 -11.79 -3.19 -19.42
CA VAL A 91 -12.18 -1.80 -19.64
C VAL A 91 -13.52 -1.80 -20.38
N LEU A 92 -14.52 -1.16 -19.79
CA LEU A 92 -15.90 -1.15 -20.29
C LEU A 92 -16.16 0.02 -21.24
N SER A 93 -15.60 1.20 -20.95
CA SER A 93 -15.69 2.35 -21.81
C SER A 93 -14.56 3.35 -21.59
N VAL A 94 -14.17 4.06 -22.64
CA VAL A 94 -13.22 5.17 -22.61
C VAL A 94 -13.82 6.34 -23.36
N ASN A 95 -14.04 7.44 -22.67
CA ASN A 95 -14.41 8.71 -23.28
C ASN A 95 -13.17 9.61 -23.38
N LYS A 96 -12.61 9.73 -24.58
CA LYS A 96 -11.37 10.49 -24.83
C LYS A 96 -11.52 11.98 -24.59
N ASP A 97 -12.72 12.53 -24.83
CA ASP A 97 -12.97 13.97 -24.75
C ASP A 97 -13.05 14.44 -23.30
N THR A 98 -13.63 13.62 -22.43
CA THR A 98 -13.79 13.92 -21.00
C THR A 98 -12.72 13.27 -20.12
N GLY A 99 -11.96 12.32 -20.63
CA GLY A 99 -11.01 11.51 -19.87
C GLY A 99 -11.67 10.50 -18.92
N VAL A 100 -13.00 10.31 -18.99
CA VAL A 100 -13.69 9.36 -18.10
C VAL A 100 -13.52 7.95 -18.63
N VAL A 101 -13.02 7.06 -17.77
CA VAL A 101 -12.80 5.65 -18.08
C VAL A 101 -13.56 4.79 -17.08
N THR A 102 -14.35 3.84 -17.58
CA THR A 102 -15.08 2.89 -16.74
C THR A 102 -14.54 1.48 -16.95
N MET A 103 -14.31 0.76 -15.87
CA MET A 103 -13.66 -0.54 -15.88
C MET A 103 -14.18 -1.45 -14.77
N GLU A 104 -13.94 -2.75 -14.93
CA GLU A 104 -14.17 -3.76 -13.90
C GLU A 104 -13.13 -3.64 -12.78
N GLY A 105 -13.54 -3.90 -11.53
CA GLY A 105 -12.73 -3.65 -10.33
C GLY A 105 -11.42 -4.44 -10.22
N GLY A 106 -11.30 -5.57 -10.93
CA GLY A 106 -10.13 -6.44 -10.89
C GLY A 106 -8.99 -6.04 -11.83
N ILE A 107 -9.19 -5.04 -12.71
CA ILE A 107 -8.13 -4.65 -13.65
C ILE A 107 -6.86 -4.21 -12.92
N ARG A 108 -5.72 -4.72 -13.37
CA ARG A 108 -4.41 -4.33 -12.85
C ARG A 108 -4.00 -2.96 -13.38
N LEU A 109 -3.33 -2.15 -12.54
CA LEU A 109 -2.94 -0.79 -12.94
C LEU A 109 -2.02 -0.78 -14.17
N TYR A 110 -1.14 -1.79 -14.32
CA TYR A 110 -0.30 -1.88 -15.53
C TYR A 110 -1.15 -2.08 -16.80
N ALA A 111 -2.16 -2.97 -16.75
CA ALA A 111 -3.05 -3.24 -17.87
C ALA A 111 -3.95 -2.02 -18.17
N LEU A 112 -4.42 -1.34 -17.12
CA LEU A 112 -5.15 -0.09 -17.26
C LEU A 112 -4.29 0.99 -17.93
N CYS A 113 -3.05 1.19 -17.49
CA CYS A 113 -2.12 2.15 -18.10
C CYS A 113 -1.85 1.84 -19.59
N GLU A 114 -1.68 0.57 -19.94
CA GLU A 114 -1.51 0.15 -21.33
C GLU A 114 -2.75 0.42 -22.20
N GLU A 115 -3.95 0.22 -21.64
CA GLU A 115 -5.18 0.52 -22.34
C GLU A 115 -5.38 2.03 -22.52
N LEU A 116 -5.14 2.83 -21.48
CA LEU A 116 -5.22 4.29 -21.53
C LEU A 116 -4.28 4.87 -22.58
N GLU A 117 -3.05 4.35 -22.70
CA GLU A 117 -2.07 4.82 -23.68
C GLU A 117 -2.56 4.69 -25.12
N LYS A 118 -3.31 3.62 -25.47
CA LYS A 118 -3.93 3.46 -26.81
C LYS A 118 -4.91 4.58 -27.16
N HIS A 119 -5.42 5.25 -26.12
CA HIS A 119 -6.37 6.35 -26.24
C HIS A 119 -5.74 7.73 -26.06
N GLY A 120 -4.41 7.81 -25.88
CA GLY A 120 -3.71 9.06 -25.60
C GLY A 120 -3.97 9.60 -24.20
N LEU A 121 -4.33 8.71 -23.26
CA LEU A 121 -4.63 9.02 -21.86
C LEU A 121 -3.62 8.36 -20.92
N THR A 122 -3.58 8.83 -19.69
CA THR A 122 -2.80 8.24 -18.59
C THR A 122 -3.45 8.50 -17.25
N MET A 123 -2.99 7.81 -16.22
CA MET A 123 -3.36 8.15 -14.84
C MET A 123 -2.61 9.42 -14.39
N PRO A 124 -3.26 10.36 -13.69
CA PRO A 124 -2.63 11.61 -13.26
C PRO A 124 -1.50 11.39 -12.26
N ASN A 125 -1.60 10.36 -11.44
CA ASN A 125 -0.62 9.98 -10.44
C ASN A 125 -0.62 8.45 -10.25
N LEU A 126 0.49 7.89 -9.80
CA LEU A 126 0.64 6.46 -9.53
C LEU A 126 1.38 6.22 -8.21
N GLY A 127 1.03 5.15 -7.54
CA GLY A 127 1.85 4.55 -6.50
C GLY A 127 3.19 4.03 -7.05
N SER A 128 4.04 3.50 -6.16
CA SER A 128 5.37 2.99 -6.56
C SER A 128 5.29 1.71 -7.41
N ILE A 129 4.15 1.03 -7.44
CA ILE A 129 3.94 -0.25 -8.12
C ILE A 129 2.62 -0.24 -8.91
N ASN A 130 2.53 -1.05 -9.95
CA ASN A 130 1.37 -1.13 -10.83
C ASN A 130 0.77 -2.54 -11.00
N GLU A 131 1.19 -3.50 -10.19
CA GLU A 131 0.57 -4.83 -10.13
C GLU A 131 -0.74 -4.85 -9.34
N GLN A 132 -1.03 -3.80 -8.56
CA GLN A 132 -2.28 -3.67 -7.82
C GLN A 132 -3.49 -3.67 -8.76
N SER A 133 -4.63 -4.25 -8.33
CA SER A 133 -5.91 -3.96 -8.98
C SER A 133 -6.42 -2.58 -8.60
N ILE A 134 -7.21 -1.94 -9.47
CA ILE A 134 -7.77 -0.60 -9.18
C ILE A 134 -8.61 -0.61 -7.89
N SER A 135 -9.50 -1.60 -7.72
CA SER A 135 -10.32 -1.70 -6.51
C SER A 135 -9.47 -1.91 -5.24
N GLY A 136 -8.41 -2.73 -5.31
CA GLY A 136 -7.49 -2.93 -4.19
C GLY A 136 -6.68 -1.68 -3.84
N ALA A 137 -6.20 -0.95 -4.86
CA ALA A 137 -5.43 0.27 -4.67
C ALA A 137 -6.25 1.36 -3.96
N ILE A 138 -7.47 1.64 -4.42
CA ILE A 138 -8.33 2.64 -3.78
C ILE A 138 -8.77 2.20 -2.38
N SER A 139 -9.11 0.93 -2.20
CA SER A 139 -9.63 0.39 -0.92
C SER A 139 -8.64 0.48 0.24
N THR A 140 -7.35 0.72 -0.01
CA THR A 140 -6.32 0.78 1.04
C THR A 140 -5.58 2.11 1.11
N GLY A 141 -6.02 3.13 0.34
CA GLY A 141 -5.47 4.47 0.39
C GLY A 141 -4.15 4.63 -0.35
N THR A 142 -3.98 3.97 -1.51
CA THR A 142 -2.79 4.13 -2.35
C THR A 142 -2.62 5.59 -2.80
N HIS A 143 -1.38 6.08 -2.74
CA HIS A 143 -0.98 7.43 -3.13
C HIS A 143 0.33 7.41 -3.91
N GLY A 144 0.62 8.47 -4.65
CA GLY A 144 1.90 8.74 -5.28
C GLY A 144 2.83 9.60 -4.41
N SER A 145 3.52 10.54 -5.03
CA SER A 145 4.34 11.54 -4.32
C SER A 145 4.32 12.89 -5.05
N SER A 146 3.34 13.70 -4.73
CA SER A 146 3.14 15.04 -5.29
C SER A 146 2.28 15.88 -4.37
N LEU A 147 2.57 17.16 -4.23
CA LEU A 147 1.70 18.12 -3.56
C LEU A 147 0.55 18.62 -4.47
N ARG A 148 0.53 18.22 -5.75
CA ARG A 148 -0.57 18.53 -6.68
C ARG A 148 -1.63 17.42 -6.72
N HIS A 149 -1.38 16.29 -6.06
CA HIS A 149 -2.23 15.11 -6.05
C HIS A 149 -2.37 14.53 -4.64
N GLY A 150 -3.53 13.98 -4.35
CA GLY A 150 -3.81 13.27 -3.11
C GLY A 150 -3.76 11.75 -3.25
N LEU A 151 -4.76 11.08 -2.67
CA LEU A 151 -4.95 9.64 -2.81
C LEU A 151 -5.48 9.29 -4.21
N MET A 152 -5.19 8.10 -4.72
CA MET A 152 -5.77 7.63 -5.99
C MET A 152 -7.29 7.60 -5.98
N SER A 153 -7.92 7.47 -4.81
CA SER A 153 -9.37 7.51 -4.65
C SER A 153 -9.98 8.88 -4.97
N GLU A 154 -9.21 9.96 -5.03
CA GLU A 154 -9.69 11.29 -5.39
C GLU A 154 -10.08 11.42 -6.87
N ASP A 155 -9.48 10.60 -7.73
CA ASP A 155 -9.77 10.54 -9.15
C ASP A 155 -10.97 9.61 -9.48
N ILE A 156 -11.58 8.99 -8.46
CA ILE A 156 -12.75 8.12 -8.64
C ILE A 156 -14.01 8.96 -8.72
N LEU A 157 -14.76 8.77 -9.81
CA LEU A 157 -16.01 9.48 -10.06
C LEU A 157 -17.22 8.72 -9.52
N SER A 158 -17.23 7.40 -9.68
CA SER A 158 -18.30 6.53 -9.19
C SER A 158 -17.87 5.09 -9.07
N LEU A 159 -18.63 4.33 -8.29
CA LEU A 159 -18.44 2.89 -8.09
C LEU A 159 -19.76 2.14 -8.27
N LYS A 160 -19.66 0.86 -8.70
CA LYS A 160 -20.69 -0.14 -8.42
C LYS A 160 -20.13 -1.15 -7.42
N VAL A 161 -20.91 -1.42 -6.39
CA VAL A 161 -20.53 -2.32 -5.29
C VAL A 161 -21.59 -3.41 -5.16
N THR A 162 -21.19 -4.67 -5.23
CA THR A 162 -22.07 -5.79 -4.91
C THR A 162 -22.10 -5.97 -3.39
N MET A 163 -23.27 -5.73 -2.83
CA MET A 163 -23.54 -5.69 -1.39
C MET A 163 -23.79 -7.09 -0.82
N ALA A 164 -23.83 -7.21 0.52
CA ALA A 164 -24.03 -8.49 1.20
C ALA A 164 -25.37 -9.18 0.90
N ASP A 165 -26.36 -8.43 0.45
CA ASP A 165 -27.65 -9.00 0.00
C ASP A 165 -27.61 -9.57 -1.44
N GLY A 166 -26.47 -9.43 -2.12
CA GLY A 166 -26.27 -9.87 -3.50
C GLY A 166 -26.70 -8.86 -4.55
N THR A 167 -27.16 -7.67 -4.16
CA THR A 167 -27.51 -6.60 -5.11
C THR A 167 -26.31 -5.74 -5.44
N THR A 168 -26.23 -5.24 -6.68
CA THR A 168 -25.17 -4.32 -7.10
C THR A 168 -25.70 -2.89 -7.09
N VAL A 169 -25.05 -2.05 -6.31
CA VAL A 169 -25.47 -0.67 -6.02
C VAL A 169 -24.49 0.33 -6.62
N TYR A 170 -25.01 1.32 -7.35
CA TYR A 170 -24.25 2.48 -7.81
C TYR A 170 -24.12 3.54 -6.71
N CYS A 171 -22.92 4.12 -6.57
CA CYS A 171 -22.68 5.26 -5.70
C CYS A 171 -21.65 6.23 -6.31
N SER A 172 -21.75 7.50 -5.95
CA SER A 172 -20.86 8.58 -6.37
C SER A 172 -20.86 9.68 -5.30
N LYS A 173 -20.06 10.74 -5.51
CA LYS A 173 -20.07 11.89 -4.61
C LYS A 173 -21.46 12.54 -4.44
N ASP A 174 -22.34 12.41 -5.44
CA ASP A 174 -23.67 13.03 -5.47
C ASP A 174 -24.82 12.04 -5.23
N ILE A 175 -24.56 10.73 -5.34
CA ILE A 175 -25.55 9.65 -5.18
C ILE A 175 -25.05 8.66 -4.14
N LYS A 176 -25.81 8.47 -3.06
CA LYS A 176 -25.41 7.62 -1.92
C LYS A 176 -24.01 7.99 -1.41
N THR A 177 -23.81 9.26 -1.17
CA THR A 177 -22.53 9.89 -0.82
C THR A 177 -21.84 9.18 0.33
N ASP A 178 -22.57 8.79 1.38
CA ASP A 178 -21.98 8.11 2.54
C ASP A 178 -21.47 6.72 2.18
N LEU A 179 -22.22 5.96 1.36
CA LEU A 179 -21.76 4.68 0.85
C LEU A 179 -20.51 4.87 -0.04
N PHE A 180 -20.51 5.90 -0.89
CA PHE A 180 -19.35 6.20 -1.73
C PHE A 180 -18.12 6.54 -0.90
N ARG A 181 -18.25 7.41 0.12
CA ARG A 181 -17.16 7.73 1.07
C ARG A 181 -16.61 6.50 1.80
N ALA A 182 -17.47 5.54 2.16
CA ALA A 182 -17.04 4.29 2.77
C ALA A 182 -16.37 3.35 1.75
N ALA A 183 -16.86 3.32 0.50
CA ALA A 183 -16.40 2.40 -0.53
C ALA A 183 -15.05 2.78 -1.16
N ILE A 184 -14.76 4.10 -1.35
CA ILE A 184 -13.49 4.58 -1.94
C ILE A 184 -12.25 4.38 -1.06
N LEU A 185 -12.43 3.96 0.19
CA LEU A 185 -11.41 3.41 1.07
C LEU A 185 -12.09 2.41 2.02
N SER A 186 -12.50 1.27 1.44
CA SER A 186 -13.38 0.30 2.10
C SER A 186 -12.65 -0.75 2.92
N LEU A 187 -11.35 -0.92 2.74
CA LEU A 187 -10.58 -2.05 3.25
C LEU A 187 -11.14 -3.42 2.83
N GLY A 188 -12.07 -3.44 1.87
CA GLY A 188 -12.81 -4.63 1.45
C GLY A 188 -14.00 -5.02 2.36
N ALA A 189 -14.35 -4.17 3.35
CA ALA A 189 -15.36 -4.48 4.36
C ALA A 189 -16.80 -4.05 4.00
N ILE A 190 -17.00 -3.34 2.89
CA ILE A 190 -18.32 -2.80 2.47
C ILE A 190 -19.04 -3.73 1.48
N GLY A 191 -18.29 -4.41 0.65
CA GLY A 191 -18.78 -5.24 -0.45
C GLY A 191 -17.69 -5.47 -1.49
N ILE A 192 -18.06 -6.04 -2.62
CA ILE A 192 -17.15 -6.27 -3.76
C ILE A 192 -17.31 -5.11 -4.74
N ILE A 193 -16.26 -4.31 -4.93
CA ILE A 193 -16.23 -3.25 -5.95
C ILE A 193 -16.13 -3.91 -7.32
N THR A 194 -17.20 -3.83 -8.09
CA THR A 194 -17.32 -4.48 -9.39
C THR A 194 -17.08 -3.54 -10.57
N GLU A 195 -17.37 -2.26 -10.42
CA GLU A 195 -17.13 -1.26 -11.47
C GLU A 195 -16.56 0.01 -10.86
N VAL A 196 -15.61 0.60 -11.56
CA VAL A 196 -14.93 1.83 -11.19
C VAL A 196 -14.98 2.79 -12.37
N SER A 197 -15.47 4.01 -12.16
CA SER A 197 -15.33 5.13 -13.11
C SER A 197 -14.25 6.06 -12.59
N PHE A 198 -13.24 6.30 -13.41
CA PHE A 198 -12.01 6.99 -13.06
C PHE A 198 -11.77 8.19 -14.00
N GLN A 199 -11.22 9.28 -13.47
CA GLN A 199 -10.81 10.45 -14.24
C GLN A 199 -9.35 10.28 -14.69
N ALA A 200 -9.16 9.96 -15.96
CA ALA A 200 -7.85 9.98 -16.62
C ALA A 200 -7.54 11.38 -17.17
N VAL A 201 -6.26 11.61 -17.45
CA VAL A 201 -5.75 12.86 -18.05
C VAL A 201 -5.06 12.57 -19.39
N PRO A 202 -4.83 13.56 -20.25
CA PRO A 202 -4.01 13.39 -21.44
C PRO A 202 -2.64 12.78 -21.11
N ALA A 203 -2.17 11.87 -21.93
CA ALA A 203 -0.87 11.23 -21.72
C ALA A 203 0.26 12.28 -21.73
N PHE A 204 1.17 12.16 -20.77
CA PHE A 204 2.31 13.07 -20.63
C PHE A 204 3.62 12.32 -20.41
N THR A 205 4.69 13.00 -20.75
CA THR A 205 6.07 12.56 -20.55
C THR A 205 6.66 13.30 -19.37
N LEU A 206 7.49 12.61 -18.58
CA LEU A 206 8.21 13.18 -17.45
C LEU A 206 9.70 13.23 -17.74
N LYS A 207 10.29 14.41 -17.56
CA LYS A 207 11.73 14.57 -17.34
C LYS A 207 11.98 14.49 -15.86
N TRP A 208 12.77 13.52 -15.43
CA TRP A 208 13.16 13.40 -14.05
C TRP A 208 14.67 13.60 -13.88
N GLU A 209 15.01 14.16 -12.76
CA GLU A 209 16.37 14.27 -12.25
C GLU A 209 16.44 13.67 -10.85
N GLN A 210 17.51 12.96 -10.58
CA GLN A 210 17.81 12.35 -9.30
C GLN A 210 19.21 12.78 -8.87
N SER A 211 19.32 13.26 -7.64
CA SER A 211 20.61 13.68 -7.07
C SER A 211 20.82 13.08 -5.68
N ILE A 212 22.06 12.67 -5.38
CA ILE A 212 22.45 12.25 -4.04
C ILE A 212 23.32 13.31 -3.40
N ASP A 213 22.96 13.75 -2.19
CA ASP A 213 23.74 14.71 -1.43
C ASP A 213 23.59 14.47 0.09
N THR A 214 24.12 15.37 0.92
CA THR A 214 23.97 15.31 2.37
C THR A 214 22.50 15.52 2.77
N ASP A 215 22.07 14.89 3.84
CA ASP A 215 20.74 15.13 4.41
C ASP A 215 20.60 16.57 4.93
N TYR A 216 21.68 17.23 5.27
CA TYR A 216 21.69 18.64 5.62
C TYR A 216 21.10 19.52 4.50
N LYS A 217 21.52 19.32 3.24
CA LYS A 217 20.96 20.04 2.09
C LYS A 217 19.47 19.77 1.89
N MET A 218 19.05 18.53 2.09
CA MET A 218 17.64 18.16 2.06
C MET A 218 16.86 18.96 3.13
N PHE A 219 17.36 19.03 4.37
CA PHE A 219 16.70 19.79 5.44
C PHE A 219 16.69 21.31 5.18
N GLU A 220 17.77 21.88 4.61
CA GLU A 220 17.79 23.29 4.21
C GLU A 220 16.71 23.62 3.18
N SER A 221 16.49 22.73 2.21
CA SER A 221 15.49 22.92 1.15
C SER A 221 14.06 22.57 1.57
N TRP A 222 13.87 21.86 2.68
CA TRP A 222 12.59 21.28 3.09
C TRP A 222 11.42 22.26 3.08
N ASN A 223 11.57 23.40 3.74
CA ASN A 223 10.54 24.43 3.84
C ASN A 223 10.65 25.51 2.75
N ARG A 224 11.70 25.46 1.90
CA ARG A 224 11.89 26.44 0.82
C ARG A 224 11.21 25.98 -0.45
N ASN A 225 11.71 24.90 -1.03
CA ASN A 225 11.31 24.48 -2.37
C ASN A 225 11.38 22.97 -2.61
N LEU A 226 11.87 22.16 -1.68
CA LEU A 226 12.06 20.71 -1.90
C LEU A 226 10.82 20.04 -2.50
N TRP A 227 9.65 20.37 -1.98
CA TRP A 227 8.39 19.71 -2.33
C TRP A 227 7.56 20.46 -3.37
N THR A 228 7.96 21.67 -3.74
CA THR A 228 7.20 22.56 -4.64
C THR A 228 7.90 22.89 -5.93
N GLN A 229 9.21 22.58 -6.05
CA GLN A 229 9.99 22.91 -7.24
C GLN A 229 9.68 22.00 -8.44
N SER A 230 9.07 20.84 -8.19
CA SER A 230 8.65 19.90 -9.23
C SER A 230 7.30 19.29 -8.89
N GLU A 231 6.57 18.84 -9.91
CA GLU A 231 5.24 18.23 -9.75
C GLU A 231 5.32 16.95 -8.92
N PHE A 232 6.29 16.11 -9.22
CA PHE A 232 6.52 14.85 -8.49
C PHE A 232 7.87 14.92 -7.78
N VAL A 233 7.87 14.64 -6.48
CA VAL A 233 9.09 14.66 -5.66
C VAL A 233 9.10 13.45 -4.73
N ARG A 234 10.19 12.72 -4.69
CA ARG A 234 10.39 11.57 -3.82
C ARG A 234 11.80 11.63 -3.23
N VAL A 235 11.93 11.27 -1.95
CA VAL A 235 13.21 11.27 -1.27
C VAL A 235 13.48 9.89 -0.66
N TRP A 236 14.73 9.45 -0.71
CA TRP A 236 15.25 8.32 0.07
C TRP A 236 16.31 8.85 1.02
N TRP A 237 16.02 8.76 2.31
CA TRP A 237 16.93 9.19 3.36
C TRP A 237 17.70 7.98 3.92
N PHE A 238 19.04 8.12 3.97
CA PHE A 238 19.97 7.09 4.43
C PHE A 238 20.50 7.47 5.81
N PRO A 239 20.05 6.79 6.89
CA PRO A 239 20.32 7.23 8.25
C PRO A 239 21.80 7.17 8.65
N TYR A 240 22.55 6.14 8.22
CA TYR A 240 23.94 5.95 8.64
C TYR A 240 24.93 6.79 7.85
N THR A 241 24.70 6.97 6.57
CA THR A 241 25.56 7.76 5.69
C THR A 241 25.24 9.26 5.74
N ARG A 242 24.16 9.64 6.41
CA ARG A 242 23.68 11.02 6.50
C ARG A 242 23.52 11.67 5.13
N ARG A 243 22.96 10.92 4.21
CA ARG A 243 22.71 11.31 2.82
C ARG A 243 21.24 11.17 2.48
N ALA A 244 20.83 11.87 1.45
CA ALA A 244 19.52 11.74 0.86
C ALA A 244 19.63 11.71 -0.67
N VAL A 245 18.82 10.88 -1.30
CA VAL A 245 18.57 10.93 -2.73
C VAL A 245 17.26 11.67 -2.94
N VAL A 246 17.29 12.71 -3.72
CA VAL A 246 16.11 13.49 -4.13
C VAL A 246 15.83 13.20 -5.59
N TRP A 247 14.69 12.61 -5.88
CA TRP A 247 14.16 12.40 -7.22
C TRP A 247 13.03 13.39 -7.47
N GLN A 248 13.09 14.08 -8.60
CA GLN A 248 12.17 15.13 -8.99
C GLN A 248 11.77 14.95 -10.45
N ALA A 249 10.50 15.21 -10.78
CA ALA A 249 10.03 15.10 -12.14
C ALA A 249 8.99 16.17 -12.48
N GLU A 250 9.11 16.68 -13.70
CA GLU A 250 8.16 17.63 -14.32
C GLU A 250 7.73 17.12 -15.69
N GLN A 251 6.54 17.53 -16.11
CA GLN A 251 6.05 17.26 -17.46
C GLN A 251 6.92 17.95 -18.51
N THR A 252 7.16 17.29 -19.64
CA THR A 252 8.02 17.79 -20.71
C THR A 252 7.61 17.26 -22.06
N ASP A 253 7.96 18.03 -23.12
CA ASP A 253 7.86 17.63 -24.53
C ASP A 253 9.21 17.17 -25.10
N GLU A 254 10.25 16.99 -24.26
CA GLU A 254 11.56 16.49 -24.70
C GLU A 254 11.44 15.05 -25.22
N GLU A 255 12.33 14.68 -26.16
CA GLU A 255 12.44 13.32 -26.67
C GLU A 255 12.82 12.31 -25.58
N TYR A 256 12.32 11.08 -25.70
CA TYR A 256 12.61 10.00 -24.76
C TYR A 256 14.11 9.75 -24.64
N ARG A 257 14.56 9.60 -23.41
CA ARG A 257 15.93 9.27 -23.05
C ARG A 257 15.91 8.30 -21.87
N ASP A 258 16.43 7.10 -22.10
CA ASP A 258 16.51 6.09 -21.06
C ASP A 258 17.43 6.52 -19.91
N PRO A 259 17.16 6.03 -18.68
CA PRO A 259 18.05 6.26 -17.55
C PRO A 259 19.42 5.63 -17.79
N PRO A 260 20.50 6.22 -17.25
CA PRO A 260 21.81 5.61 -17.31
C PRO A 260 21.79 4.27 -16.56
N GLN A 261 22.46 3.27 -17.11
CA GLN A 261 22.62 1.98 -16.43
C GLN A 261 23.54 2.16 -15.22
N SER A 262 23.14 1.60 -14.09
CA SER A 262 23.93 1.57 -12.87
C SER A 262 24.57 0.20 -12.65
N GLY A 263 25.64 0.14 -11.88
CA GLY A 263 26.23 -1.15 -11.44
C GLY A 263 25.30 -1.96 -10.53
N TYR A 264 24.24 -1.35 -10.04
CA TYR A 264 23.21 -1.97 -9.22
C TYR A 264 22.14 -2.69 -10.07
N ASP A 265 21.91 -2.22 -11.30
CA ASP A 265 20.92 -2.80 -12.19
C ASP A 265 21.39 -4.17 -12.71
N GLY A 266 20.48 -5.15 -12.63
CA GLY A 266 20.73 -6.48 -13.14
C GLY A 266 21.06 -7.52 -12.07
N SER A 267 21.30 -8.76 -12.53
CA SER A 267 21.41 -9.94 -11.66
C SER A 267 22.56 -9.84 -10.65
N ILE A 268 23.69 -9.26 -11.04
CA ILE A 268 24.87 -9.16 -10.16
C ILE A 268 24.57 -8.25 -8.98
N GLY A 269 24.08 -7.05 -9.23
CA GLY A 269 23.71 -6.11 -8.17
C GLY A 269 22.65 -6.68 -7.23
N TYR A 270 21.63 -7.32 -7.80
CA TYR A 270 20.59 -8.02 -7.04
C TYR A 270 21.16 -9.05 -6.06
N TYR A 271 22.00 -9.97 -6.55
CA TYR A 271 22.56 -11.03 -5.70
C TYR A 271 23.63 -10.52 -4.73
N VAL A 272 24.41 -9.52 -5.10
CA VAL A 272 25.39 -8.90 -4.18
C VAL A 272 24.65 -8.29 -2.99
N TYR A 273 23.64 -7.47 -3.23
CA TYR A 273 22.87 -6.86 -2.14
C TYR A 273 22.13 -7.91 -1.31
N HIS A 274 21.47 -8.88 -1.96
CA HIS A 274 20.74 -9.95 -1.28
C HIS A 274 21.63 -10.77 -0.33
N ASN A 275 22.83 -11.12 -0.78
CA ASN A 275 23.78 -11.87 0.04
C ASN A 275 24.41 -11.02 1.15
N LEU A 276 24.65 -9.73 0.93
CA LEU A 276 25.10 -8.81 1.99
C LEU A 276 24.03 -8.66 3.07
N LEU A 277 22.75 -8.55 2.70
CA LEU A 277 21.65 -8.55 3.66
C LEU A 277 21.52 -9.89 4.39
N TYR A 278 21.74 -11.01 3.71
CA TYR A 278 21.75 -12.32 4.35
C TYR A 278 22.89 -12.44 5.38
N LEU A 279 24.09 -11.98 5.04
CA LEU A 279 25.22 -11.93 5.98
C LEU A 279 24.89 -11.04 7.19
N ALA A 280 24.23 -9.92 6.96
CA ALA A 280 23.83 -8.99 8.01
C ALA A 280 22.81 -9.58 9.00
N GLN A 281 22.12 -10.69 8.68
CA GLN A 281 21.30 -11.41 9.65
C GLN A 281 22.14 -11.93 10.84
N TYR A 282 23.40 -12.28 10.58
CA TYR A 282 24.32 -12.83 11.58
C TYR A 282 25.30 -11.78 12.13
N VAL A 283 25.59 -10.74 11.35
CA VAL A 283 26.51 -9.66 11.72
C VAL A 283 25.88 -8.30 11.40
N PRO A 284 24.82 -7.86 12.13
CA PRO A 284 24.05 -6.66 11.78
C PRO A 284 24.89 -5.38 11.72
N ARG A 285 25.97 -5.29 12.48
CA ARG A 285 26.88 -4.13 12.51
C ARG A 285 27.53 -3.77 11.17
N ILE A 286 27.44 -4.64 10.15
CA ILE A 286 27.93 -4.33 8.80
C ILE A 286 26.97 -3.47 7.99
N LEU A 287 25.71 -3.33 8.43
CA LEU A 287 24.66 -2.63 7.66
C LEU A 287 25.00 -1.18 7.31
N PRO A 288 25.65 -0.36 8.17
CA PRO A 288 26.08 0.98 7.77
C PRO A 288 27.04 1.00 6.57
N TRP A 289 27.95 0.00 6.50
CA TRP A 289 28.84 -0.17 5.35
C TRP A 289 28.09 -0.69 4.13
N VAL A 290 27.15 -1.63 4.32
CA VAL A 290 26.30 -2.14 3.22
C VAL A 290 25.47 -0.99 2.61
N GLU A 291 24.90 -0.14 3.44
CA GLU A 291 24.18 1.07 3.00
C GLU A 291 25.08 1.96 2.13
N TRP A 292 26.29 2.28 2.62
CA TRP A 292 27.23 3.10 1.86
C TRP A 292 27.61 2.46 0.52
N PHE A 293 27.94 1.15 0.53
CA PHE A 293 28.43 0.46 -0.65
C PHE A 293 27.34 0.27 -1.71
N VAL A 294 26.19 -0.28 -1.34
CA VAL A 294 25.12 -0.62 -2.28
C VAL A 294 24.51 0.65 -2.88
N PHE A 295 24.18 1.62 -2.05
CA PHE A 295 23.57 2.86 -2.54
C PHE A 295 24.58 3.81 -3.16
N GLY A 296 25.87 3.68 -2.81
CA GLY A 296 26.94 4.31 -3.56
C GLY A 296 27.08 3.80 -4.99
N MET A 297 26.90 2.49 -5.20
CA MET A 297 26.86 1.91 -6.55
C MET A 297 25.62 2.34 -7.34
N GLN A 298 24.48 2.48 -6.67
CA GLN A 298 23.22 2.84 -7.30
C GLN A 298 23.15 4.34 -7.65
N TYR A 299 23.49 5.21 -6.71
CA TYR A 299 23.26 6.65 -6.81
C TYR A 299 24.55 7.48 -6.93
N GLY A 300 25.70 6.88 -6.67
CA GLY A 300 27.00 7.52 -6.65
C GLY A 300 27.61 7.66 -5.26
N PHE A 301 28.94 7.52 -5.20
CA PHE A 301 29.72 7.62 -3.95
C PHE A 301 30.02 9.07 -3.55
N ARG A 302 29.87 10.03 -4.48
CA ARG A 302 30.16 11.45 -4.24
C ARG A 302 28.85 12.24 -4.10
N ASN A 303 28.83 13.18 -3.15
CA ASN A 303 27.77 14.16 -3.03
C ASN A 303 27.69 15.03 -4.29
N GLY A 304 26.49 15.36 -4.73
CA GLY A 304 26.25 16.08 -5.98
C GLY A 304 26.26 15.21 -7.24
N THR A 305 26.35 13.87 -7.11
CA THR A 305 26.15 12.97 -8.25
C THR A 305 24.68 13.04 -8.71
N THR A 306 24.48 13.25 -10.01
CA THR A 306 23.14 13.36 -10.61
C THR A 306 22.95 12.34 -11.72
N SER A 307 21.70 11.96 -11.93
CA SER A 307 21.25 11.20 -13.10
C SER A 307 19.90 11.71 -13.56
N SER A 308 19.57 11.55 -14.85
CA SER A 308 18.30 12.02 -15.40
C SER A 308 17.84 11.15 -16.56
N ALA A 309 16.53 11.14 -16.79
CA ALA A 309 15.94 10.54 -17.99
C ALA A 309 14.67 11.28 -18.41
N VAL A 310 14.15 10.91 -19.58
CA VAL A 310 12.86 11.39 -20.09
C VAL A 310 12.04 10.16 -20.48
N GLN A 311 10.93 9.93 -19.78
CA GLN A 311 10.15 8.71 -19.89
C GLN A 311 8.65 8.99 -19.86
N PRO A 312 7.81 8.11 -20.45
CA PRO A 312 6.37 8.16 -20.22
C PRO A 312 6.05 8.12 -18.73
N SER A 313 5.06 8.88 -18.28
CA SER A 313 4.68 8.99 -16.85
C SER A 313 4.51 7.62 -16.17
N ARG A 314 3.87 6.67 -16.85
CA ARG A 314 3.65 5.30 -16.35
C ARG A 314 4.93 4.49 -16.08
N LYS A 315 6.07 4.89 -16.65
CA LYS A 315 7.38 4.28 -16.36
C LYS A 315 8.15 5.07 -15.32
N ALA A 316 8.15 6.40 -15.45
CA ALA A 316 8.91 7.29 -14.59
C ALA A 316 8.44 7.26 -13.12
N LEU A 317 7.13 7.06 -12.88
CA LEU A 317 6.55 7.05 -11.53
C LEU A 317 6.73 5.72 -10.79
N LEU A 318 7.08 4.63 -11.48
CA LEU A 318 7.22 3.31 -10.90
C LEU A 318 8.59 3.10 -10.25
N MET A 319 8.61 2.18 -9.29
CA MET A 319 9.82 1.67 -8.65
C MET A 319 9.85 0.14 -8.64
N ASN A 320 11.06 -0.41 -8.60
CA ASN A 320 11.24 -1.85 -8.48
C ASN A 320 11.24 -2.27 -7.01
N CYS A 321 10.38 -3.21 -6.65
CA CYS A 321 10.43 -3.92 -5.38
C CYS A 321 11.30 -5.17 -5.55
N LEU A 322 12.52 -5.16 -5.01
CA LEU A 322 13.50 -6.21 -5.30
C LEU A 322 13.27 -7.51 -4.54
N TYR A 323 12.89 -7.45 -3.27
CA TYR A 323 12.86 -8.61 -2.37
C TYR A 323 11.54 -8.66 -1.58
N SER A 324 11.27 -9.83 -0.99
CA SER A 324 10.30 -9.94 0.10
C SER A 324 10.63 -8.93 1.19
N GLN A 325 9.62 -8.29 1.76
CA GLN A 325 9.84 -7.18 2.69
C GLN A 325 8.69 -6.98 3.67
N PHE A 326 9.02 -6.53 4.86
CA PHE A 326 8.10 -5.81 5.71
C PHE A 326 8.09 -4.34 5.31
N VAL A 327 6.94 -3.71 5.43
CA VAL A 327 6.76 -2.28 5.12
C VAL A 327 5.93 -1.65 6.22
N ASN A 328 6.47 -0.66 6.90
CA ASN A 328 5.76 0.14 7.90
C ASN A 328 5.76 1.59 7.43
N GLU A 329 4.60 2.11 7.11
CA GLU A 329 4.42 3.44 6.52
C GLU A 329 3.39 4.23 7.30
N TRP A 330 3.72 5.49 7.59
CA TRP A 330 2.90 6.40 8.36
C TRP A 330 2.76 7.74 7.68
N ALA A 331 1.55 8.30 7.79
CA ALA A 331 1.22 9.64 7.36
C ALA A 331 1.31 10.61 8.55
N ILE A 332 2.10 11.67 8.41
CA ILE A 332 2.24 12.75 9.40
C ILE A 332 2.11 14.13 8.70
N PRO A 333 1.90 15.24 9.44
CA PRO A 333 1.95 16.56 8.83
C PRO A 333 3.32 16.85 8.20
N LEU A 334 3.34 17.38 6.96
CA LEU A 334 4.58 17.62 6.20
C LEU A 334 5.62 18.44 6.99
N HIS A 335 5.19 19.44 7.75
CA HIS A 335 6.08 20.30 8.53
C HIS A 335 6.79 19.56 9.68
N LYS A 336 6.30 18.38 10.09
CA LYS A 336 6.91 17.52 11.11
C LYS A 336 8.03 16.63 10.56
N GLY A 337 8.21 16.56 9.26
CA GLY A 337 9.20 15.70 8.62
C GLY A 337 10.63 15.90 9.10
N PRO A 338 11.18 17.12 9.13
CA PRO A 338 12.52 17.35 9.66
C PRO A 338 12.71 16.93 11.11
N GLU A 339 11.69 17.11 11.96
CA GLU A 339 11.69 16.66 13.34
C GLU A 339 11.74 15.12 13.38
N ALA A 340 10.86 14.44 12.63
CA ALA A 340 10.80 12.99 12.57
C ALA A 340 12.14 12.37 12.17
N LEU A 341 12.72 12.83 11.05
CA LEU A 341 13.96 12.26 10.52
C LEU A 341 15.17 12.55 11.42
N ARG A 342 15.26 13.74 12.00
CA ARG A 342 16.34 14.07 12.94
C ARG A 342 16.25 13.29 14.25
N ARG A 343 15.05 13.12 14.81
CA ARG A 343 14.84 12.29 16.01
C ARG A 343 15.19 10.84 15.72
N LEU A 344 14.75 10.31 14.57
CA LEU A 344 15.10 8.95 14.15
C LEU A 344 16.61 8.79 13.92
N SER A 345 17.27 9.79 13.32
CA SER A 345 18.72 9.82 13.14
C SER A 345 19.47 9.80 14.47
N SER A 346 19.07 10.64 15.43
CA SER A 346 19.68 10.68 16.76
C SER A 346 19.58 9.33 17.46
N TRP A 347 18.43 8.68 17.37
CA TRP A 347 18.19 7.35 17.97
C TRP A 347 19.01 6.26 17.29
N LEU A 348 18.98 6.15 15.95
CA LEU A 348 19.68 5.12 15.18
C LEU A 348 21.21 5.23 15.27
N ASN A 349 21.73 6.46 15.29
CA ASN A 349 23.16 6.73 15.29
C ASN A 349 23.72 6.96 16.70
N HIS A 350 22.90 6.75 17.76
CA HIS A 350 23.32 6.96 19.16
C HIS A 350 23.92 8.35 19.42
N LEU A 351 23.38 9.40 18.77
CA LEU A 351 23.90 10.74 18.95
C LEU A 351 23.66 11.22 20.38
N THR A 352 24.60 12.01 20.88
CA THR A 352 24.60 12.61 22.22
C THR A 352 24.57 14.14 22.11
N PRO A 353 24.28 14.88 23.18
CA PRO A 353 24.33 16.33 23.17
C PRO A 353 25.67 16.96 22.76
N ALA A 354 26.75 16.18 22.71
CA ALA A 354 28.04 16.58 22.19
C ALA A 354 28.14 16.57 20.66
N ASP A 355 27.22 15.88 20.00
CA ASP A 355 27.20 15.76 18.53
C ASP A 355 26.45 16.97 17.91
N PRO A 356 26.98 17.59 16.85
CA PRO A 356 26.42 18.84 16.29
C PRO A 356 24.99 18.66 15.72
N ASP A 357 24.64 17.43 15.31
CA ASP A 357 23.34 17.11 14.70
C ASP A 357 22.36 16.46 15.69
N TYR A 358 22.73 16.44 16.97
CA TYR A 358 21.88 15.87 18.01
C TYR A 358 20.57 16.64 18.16
N VAL A 359 19.48 15.87 18.24
CA VAL A 359 18.20 16.35 18.76
C VAL A 359 17.67 15.32 19.76
N PRO A 360 17.02 15.74 20.86
CA PRO A 360 16.38 14.79 21.79
C PRO A 360 15.37 13.93 21.03
N HIS A 361 15.63 12.64 20.93
CA HIS A 361 14.73 11.75 20.18
C HIS A 361 13.49 11.36 20.96
N ASN A 362 13.55 11.33 22.29
CA ASN A 362 12.49 10.96 23.24
C ASN A 362 11.90 9.54 23.02
N ILE A 363 12.46 8.75 22.11
CA ILE A 363 12.03 7.37 21.87
C ILE A 363 12.40 6.53 23.10
N PRO A 364 11.42 5.88 23.77
CA PRO A 364 11.66 5.21 25.06
C PRO A 364 12.33 3.83 24.92
N PHE A 365 12.68 3.43 23.71
CA PHE A 365 13.29 2.14 23.40
C PHE A 365 14.78 2.30 23.10
N SER A 366 15.61 1.33 23.54
CA SER A 366 17.04 1.34 23.22
C SER A 366 17.32 0.93 21.78
N ALA A 367 18.24 1.64 21.12
CA ALA A 367 18.79 1.27 19.82
C ALA A 367 20.06 0.39 19.94
N ASP A 368 20.48 0.02 21.14
CA ASP A 368 21.73 -0.75 21.36
C ASP A 368 21.72 -2.06 20.58
N GLY A 369 22.75 -2.26 19.76
CA GLY A 369 22.89 -3.43 18.90
C GLY A 369 21.85 -3.55 17.80
N LEU A 370 21.04 -2.49 17.56
CA LEU A 370 20.06 -2.44 16.50
C LEU A 370 20.67 -1.76 15.27
N TYR A 371 20.54 -2.45 14.13
CA TYR A 371 20.95 -1.94 12.83
C TYR A 371 19.84 -2.21 11.84
N VAL A 372 19.47 -1.17 11.09
CA VAL A 372 18.45 -1.25 10.03
C VAL A 372 19.11 -1.23 8.65
N HIS A 373 18.44 -1.73 7.66
CA HIS A 373 18.86 -1.61 6.27
C HIS A 373 17.78 -0.89 5.48
N ALA A 374 18.11 -0.49 4.28
CA ALA A 374 17.31 0.31 3.39
C ALA A 374 17.10 1.77 3.88
N PRO A 375 16.91 2.68 2.94
CA PRO A 375 16.55 4.04 3.24
C PRO A 375 15.12 4.13 3.80
N VAL A 376 14.83 5.21 4.49
CA VAL A 376 13.46 5.64 4.71
C VAL A 376 12.97 6.38 3.46
N GLU A 377 11.95 5.84 2.80
CA GLU A 377 11.31 6.53 1.68
C GLU A 377 10.40 7.63 2.22
N VAL A 378 10.50 8.80 1.62
CA VAL A 378 9.75 10.01 2.01
C VAL A 378 8.94 10.47 0.83
N ARG A 379 7.61 10.49 0.97
CA ARG A 379 6.65 10.90 -0.05
C ARG A 379 5.68 11.93 0.49
N VAL A 380 4.98 12.63 -0.41
CA VAL A 380 4.04 13.67 -0.05
C VAL A 380 2.74 13.56 -0.84
N SER A 381 1.68 14.08 -0.27
CA SER A 381 0.42 14.36 -0.97
C SER A 381 -0.28 15.57 -0.37
N ASP A 382 -1.21 16.15 -1.11
CA ASP A 382 -2.10 17.18 -0.59
C ASP A 382 -3.53 16.92 -1.07
N THR A 383 -4.40 16.52 -0.15
CA THR A 383 -5.82 16.26 -0.38
C THR A 383 -6.69 17.50 -0.22
N THR A 384 -6.13 18.64 0.18
CA THR A 384 -6.89 19.89 0.34
C THR A 384 -7.26 20.53 -0.99
N LEU A 385 -6.62 20.11 -2.08
CA LEU A 385 -6.82 20.63 -3.44
C LEU A 385 -7.96 19.92 -4.18
N THR A 386 -8.41 18.77 -3.70
CA THR A 386 -9.47 17.99 -4.36
C THR A 386 -10.85 18.59 -4.14
N SER A 387 -11.71 18.49 -5.16
CA SER A 387 -13.15 18.75 -5.07
C SER A 387 -13.97 17.50 -4.73
N ASN A 388 -13.33 16.35 -4.62
CA ASN A 388 -13.99 15.09 -4.27
C ASN A 388 -14.25 14.99 -2.77
N VAL A 389 -15.13 14.07 -2.38
CA VAL A 389 -15.41 13.79 -0.97
C VAL A 389 -14.29 12.94 -0.37
N ARG A 390 -13.90 13.25 0.85
CA ARG A 390 -12.88 12.47 1.57
C ARG A 390 -13.46 11.15 2.09
N PRO A 391 -12.72 10.03 1.98
CA PRO A 391 -13.13 8.77 2.60
C PRO A 391 -13.18 8.89 4.13
N TYR A 392 -13.99 8.06 4.78
CA TYR A 392 -14.06 8.04 6.25
C TYR A 392 -12.76 7.57 6.90
N LEU A 393 -12.08 6.62 6.26
CA LEU A 393 -10.82 6.04 6.76
C LEU A 393 -9.58 6.69 6.13
N ASP A 394 -9.69 7.96 5.76
CA ASP A 394 -8.61 8.72 5.14
C ASP A 394 -7.37 8.78 6.05
N ILE A 395 -6.24 8.35 5.50
CA ILE A 395 -4.95 8.35 6.21
C ILE A 395 -4.29 9.72 6.24
N THR A 396 -4.70 10.64 5.36
CA THR A 396 -4.04 11.94 5.21
C THR A 396 -4.37 12.89 6.35
N VAL A 397 -3.57 13.92 6.53
CA VAL A 397 -3.85 14.96 7.52
C VAL A 397 -5.04 15.83 7.07
N GLU A 398 -5.79 16.36 8.02
CA GLU A 398 -7.02 17.09 7.71
C GLU A 398 -6.76 18.47 7.09
N ASN A 399 -5.72 19.15 7.57
CA ASN A 399 -5.48 20.55 7.26
C ASN A 399 -4.05 20.73 6.74
N GLY A 400 -3.84 20.50 5.45
CA GLY A 400 -2.57 20.73 4.78
C GLY A 400 -1.90 19.49 4.21
N PRO A 401 -0.68 19.65 3.72
CA PRO A 401 0.08 18.58 3.10
C PRO A 401 0.44 17.45 4.06
N THR A 402 0.35 16.24 3.57
CA THR A 402 0.72 14.99 4.25
C THR A 402 2.10 14.53 3.81
N LEU A 403 2.92 14.13 4.77
CA LEU A 403 4.17 13.42 4.57
C LEU A 403 3.99 11.94 4.88
N TYR A 404 4.49 11.07 4.04
CA TYR A 404 4.57 9.64 4.28
C TYR A 404 6.02 9.24 4.53
N LEU A 405 6.26 8.59 5.66
CA LEU A 405 7.54 7.97 5.99
C LEU A 405 7.37 6.45 5.92
N ASN A 406 8.15 5.82 5.06
CA ASN A 406 8.09 4.40 4.79
C ASN A 406 9.39 3.72 5.25
N ALA A 407 9.30 2.94 6.32
CA ALA A 407 10.37 2.13 6.86
C ALA A 407 10.28 0.70 6.30
N THR A 408 11.03 0.42 5.24
CA THR A 408 11.09 -0.90 4.61
C THR A 408 12.19 -1.75 5.22
N LEU A 409 11.91 -3.02 5.46
CA LEU A 409 12.89 -4.03 5.87
C LEU A 409 12.82 -5.23 4.94
N TYR A 410 13.84 -5.43 4.12
CA TYR A 410 13.95 -6.59 3.23
C TYR A 410 14.16 -7.89 4.02
N ARG A 411 13.61 -8.97 3.47
CA ARG A 411 13.68 -10.33 4.04
C ARG A 411 14.55 -11.21 3.13
N PRO A 412 15.89 -11.16 3.27
CA PRO A 412 16.77 -11.96 2.45
C PRO A 412 16.47 -13.44 2.65
N TYR A 413 16.21 -14.14 1.54
CA TYR A 413 15.81 -15.56 1.55
C TYR A 413 14.62 -15.87 2.47
N LEU A 414 13.68 -14.92 2.60
CA LEU A 414 12.51 -14.96 3.47
C LEU A 414 12.85 -14.98 4.98
N MET A 415 14.06 -14.59 5.36
CA MET A 415 14.43 -14.43 6.78
C MET A 415 14.03 -13.06 7.29
N ASP A 416 13.39 -13.03 8.46
CA ASP A 416 13.02 -11.80 9.12
C ASP A 416 14.24 -11.10 9.69
N PRO A 417 14.44 -9.79 9.45
CA PRO A 417 15.58 -9.06 10.00
C PRO A 417 15.56 -9.06 11.54
N PRO A 418 16.70 -9.22 12.21
CA PRO A 418 16.77 -9.21 13.68
C PRO A 418 16.26 -7.92 14.32
N CYS A 419 16.34 -6.80 13.59
CA CYS A 419 15.89 -5.49 14.06
C CYS A 419 14.37 -5.26 13.93
N HIS A 420 13.64 -6.10 13.19
CA HIS A 420 12.27 -5.86 12.74
C HIS A 420 11.33 -5.40 13.85
N GLU A 421 11.19 -6.20 14.91
CA GLU A 421 10.26 -5.91 15.99
C GLU A 421 10.61 -4.63 16.74
N ARG A 422 11.88 -4.48 17.15
CA ARG A 422 12.35 -3.33 17.93
C ARG A 422 12.35 -2.02 17.11
N TYR A 423 12.71 -2.13 15.84
CA TYR A 423 12.71 -0.96 14.96
C TYR A 423 11.29 -0.45 14.72
N TYR A 424 10.35 -1.34 14.41
CA TYR A 424 8.97 -0.92 14.16
C TYR A 424 8.27 -0.42 15.44
N GLU A 425 8.57 -0.99 16.60
CA GLU A 425 8.08 -0.46 17.87
C GLU A 425 8.52 1.00 18.10
N ALA A 426 9.79 1.28 17.90
CA ALA A 426 10.36 2.62 18.06
C ALA A 426 9.85 3.59 16.96
N PHE A 427 9.78 3.13 15.72
CA PHE A 427 9.31 3.93 14.60
C PHE A 427 7.84 4.31 14.76
N GLU A 428 6.96 3.36 15.08
CA GLU A 428 5.53 3.62 15.31
C GLU A 428 5.30 4.53 16.51
N TRP A 429 6.07 4.35 17.57
CA TRP A 429 5.99 5.26 18.72
C TRP A 429 6.30 6.70 18.31
N LEU A 430 7.38 6.91 17.55
CA LEU A 430 7.74 8.23 17.04
C LEU A 430 6.65 8.81 16.13
N MET A 431 6.09 8.01 15.23
CA MET A 431 5.03 8.47 14.34
C MET A 431 3.76 8.87 15.11
N LYS A 432 3.38 8.10 16.13
CA LYS A 432 2.24 8.43 17.02
C LYS A 432 2.48 9.72 17.80
N ASP A 433 3.68 9.91 18.34
CA ASP A 433 4.08 11.14 19.05
C ASP A 433 4.00 12.39 18.16
N LEU A 434 4.18 12.22 16.85
CA LEU A 434 4.04 13.28 15.85
C LEU A 434 2.61 13.44 15.29
N GLY A 435 1.63 12.73 15.84
CA GLY A 435 0.22 12.79 15.43
C GLY A 435 -0.07 12.06 14.12
N GLY A 436 0.73 11.03 13.80
CA GLY A 436 0.60 10.24 12.58
C GLY A 436 -0.49 9.19 12.62
N ARG A 437 -0.83 8.69 11.42
CA ARG A 437 -1.74 7.56 11.18
C ARG A 437 -1.04 6.51 10.32
N PRO A 438 -1.23 5.20 10.59
CA PRO A 438 -0.62 4.15 9.78
C PRO A 438 -1.32 4.03 8.42
N HIS A 439 -0.57 3.64 7.39
CA HIS A 439 -1.12 3.31 6.08
C HIS A 439 -1.75 1.91 6.11
N TRP A 440 -3.02 1.81 5.74
CA TRP A 440 -3.84 0.60 5.89
C TRP A 440 -3.28 -0.67 5.24
N ALA A 441 -2.63 -0.56 4.10
CA ALA A 441 -2.05 -1.72 3.42
C ALA A 441 -0.83 -2.32 4.13
N LYS A 442 -0.20 -1.58 5.04
CA LYS A 442 1.15 -1.87 5.52
C LYS A 442 1.17 -2.68 6.83
N ASN A 443 2.39 -3.06 7.24
CA ASN A 443 2.60 -3.77 8.50
C ASN A 443 2.67 -2.74 9.64
N PHE A 444 1.68 -2.72 10.49
CA PHE A 444 1.68 -1.91 11.72
C PHE A 444 1.17 -2.73 12.90
N ARG A 445 1.52 -2.29 14.10
CA ARG A 445 1.18 -2.94 15.37
C ARG A 445 0.13 -2.14 16.15
N THR A 446 -0.36 -1.06 15.57
CA THR A 446 -1.36 -0.18 16.17
C THR A 446 -2.61 -0.96 16.55
N THR A 447 -3.02 -0.83 17.79
CA THR A 447 -4.17 -1.50 18.35
C THR A 447 -5.49 -0.83 17.96
N ARG A 448 -6.59 -1.57 18.04
CA ARG A 448 -7.92 -1.02 17.77
C ARG A 448 -8.25 0.23 18.60
N PRO A 449 -8.02 0.30 19.94
CA PRO A 449 -8.25 1.53 20.70
C PRO A 449 -7.45 2.74 20.19
N GLU A 450 -6.25 2.54 19.69
CA GLU A 450 -5.44 3.61 19.06
C GLU A 450 -6.05 4.05 17.72
N ILE A 451 -6.52 3.10 16.90
CA ILE A 451 -7.23 3.41 15.65
C ILE A 451 -8.52 4.20 15.94
N GLU A 452 -9.28 3.79 16.97
CA GLU A 452 -10.45 4.52 17.43
C GLU A 452 -10.12 5.96 17.85
N ALA A 453 -8.99 6.15 18.53
CA ALA A 453 -8.51 7.48 18.91
C ALA A 453 -8.11 8.33 17.69
N PHE A 454 -7.51 7.72 16.65
CA PHE A 454 -7.08 8.45 15.45
C PHE A 454 -8.24 8.91 14.56
N TYR A 455 -9.29 8.12 14.44
CA TYR A 455 -10.38 8.36 13.50
C TYR A 455 -11.67 8.84 14.16
N GLY A 456 -11.90 8.55 15.45
CA GLY A 456 -13.07 9.00 16.22
C GLY A 456 -14.37 8.82 15.45
N LYS A 457 -15.13 9.90 15.30
CA LYS A 457 -16.43 9.91 14.61
C LYS A 457 -16.39 9.41 13.16
N GLN A 458 -15.24 9.52 12.47
CA GLN A 458 -15.12 9.02 11.10
C GLN A 458 -15.18 7.48 11.08
N LEU A 459 -14.51 6.83 12.03
CA LEU A 459 -14.60 5.36 12.17
C LEU A 459 -16.01 4.91 12.58
N GLU A 460 -16.65 5.64 13.49
CA GLU A 460 -18.05 5.36 13.89
C GLU A 460 -19.00 5.44 12.68
N SER A 461 -18.87 6.49 11.86
CA SER A 461 -19.65 6.64 10.62
C SER A 461 -19.36 5.50 9.64
N PHE A 462 -18.07 5.13 9.45
CA PHE A 462 -17.70 3.99 8.61
C PHE A 462 -18.35 2.69 9.10
N ARG A 463 -18.28 2.40 10.39
CA ARG A 463 -18.88 1.21 11.01
C ARG A 463 -20.39 1.18 10.82
N SER A 464 -21.08 2.31 11.02
CA SER A 464 -22.52 2.40 10.80
C SER A 464 -22.92 2.05 9.37
N ILE A 465 -22.25 2.65 8.37
CA ILE A 465 -22.53 2.40 6.95
C ILE A 465 -22.21 0.94 6.59
N ARG A 466 -21.09 0.42 7.10
CA ARG A 466 -20.70 -0.97 6.92
C ARG A 466 -21.74 -1.93 7.51
N ASN A 467 -22.23 -1.64 8.71
CA ASN A 467 -23.24 -2.48 9.39
C ASN A 467 -24.57 -2.47 8.64
N ASP A 468 -24.96 -1.33 8.07
CA ASP A 468 -26.15 -1.23 7.20
C ASP A 468 -25.96 -2.01 5.89
N ALA A 469 -24.75 -1.97 5.32
CA ALA A 469 -24.39 -2.64 4.08
C ALA A 469 -24.24 -4.15 4.21
N ASP A 470 -23.75 -4.61 5.35
CA ASP A 470 -23.47 -6.01 5.66
C ASP A 470 -23.78 -6.32 7.13
N PRO A 471 -25.06 -6.41 7.50
CA PRO A 471 -25.48 -6.63 8.91
C PRO A 471 -24.91 -7.91 9.54
N GLN A 472 -24.57 -8.90 8.71
CA GLN A 472 -24.05 -10.18 9.18
C GLN A 472 -22.51 -10.25 9.20
N GLY A 473 -21.80 -9.21 8.72
CA GLY A 473 -20.34 -9.17 8.68
C GLY A 473 -19.72 -10.17 7.73
N MET A 474 -20.36 -10.47 6.60
CA MET A 474 -19.86 -11.39 5.59
C MET A 474 -18.51 -10.94 5.02
N PHE A 475 -18.32 -9.63 4.84
CA PHE A 475 -17.08 -9.04 4.35
C PHE A 475 -16.07 -8.70 5.44
N VAL A 476 -16.34 -9.06 6.71
CA VAL A 476 -15.47 -8.79 7.85
C VAL A 476 -14.56 -9.99 8.12
N GLY A 477 -13.34 -9.93 7.61
CA GLY A 477 -12.31 -10.95 7.88
C GLY A 477 -11.62 -10.78 9.24
N PRO A 478 -10.68 -11.69 9.61
CA PRO A 478 -9.97 -11.64 10.90
C PRO A 478 -9.27 -10.30 11.15
N TRP A 479 -8.55 -9.78 10.15
CA TRP A 479 -7.86 -8.50 10.26
C TRP A 479 -8.81 -7.34 10.62
N HIS A 480 -9.99 -7.29 10.01
CA HIS A 480 -10.98 -6.24 10.28
C HIS A 480 -11.46 -6.27 11.72
N ARG A 481 -11.69 -7.47 12.28
CA ARG A 481 -12.12 -7.67 13.66
C ARG A 481 -11.08 -7.22 14.67
N GLU A 482 -9.82 -7.50 14.38
CA GLU A 482 -8.71 -7.08 15.23
C GLU A 482 -8.48 -5.57 15.18
N THR A 483 -8.65 -4.96 14.01
CA THR A 483 -8.14 -3.60 13.72
C THR A 483 -9.22 -2.52 13.80
N ILE A 484 -10.41 -2.76 13.21
CA ILE A 484 -11.40 -1.70 13.01
C ILE A 484 -12.80 -2.02 13.53
N MET A 485 -13.14 -3.27 13.86
CA MET A 485 -14.49 -3.64 14.28
C MET A 485 -14.61 -3.77 15.79
N GLU A 486 -15.81 -3.53 16.32
CA GLU A 486 -16.11 -3.78 17.72
C GLU A 486 -16.29 -5.29 18.00
N ASN A 487 -16.17 -5.67 19.27
CA ASN A 487 -16.36 -7.06 19.66
C ASN A 487 -17.82 -7.48 19.45
N GLY A 488 -18.03 -8.67 18.90
CA GLY A 488 -19.36 -9.27 18.69
C GLY A 488 -20.04 -8.90 17.38
N GLU A 489 -19.44 -8.05 16.56
CA GLU A 489 -19.97 -7.75 15.23
C GLU A 489 -19.60 -8.84 14.20
N GLY A 490 -20.57 -9.26 13.41
CA GLY A 490 -20.43 -10.15 12.27
C GLY A 490 -20.88 -11.59 12.52
N LEU A 491 -20.70 -12.43 11.49
CA LEU A 491 -21.08 -13.85 11.52
C LEU A 491 -20.31 -14.61 12.60
N GLU A 492 -21.01 -15.47 13.35
CA GLU A 492 -20.40 -16.49 14.22
C GLU A 492 -19.81 -17.62 13.36
N LEU A 493 -18.69 -17.34 12.72
CA LEU A 493 -17.86 -18.35 12.06
C LEU A 493 -16.64 -18.58 12.91
N GLU A 494 -16.17 -19.82 12.97
CA GLU A 494 -14.92 -20.13 13.66
C GLU A 494 -13.80 -19.21 13.16
N GLU A 495 -13.13 -18.55 14.09
CA GLU A 495 -11.98 -17.71 13.76
C GLU A 495 -10.81 -18.57 13.32
N VAL A 496 -10.21 -18.19 12.22
CA VAL A 496 -9.01 -18.83 11.74
C VAL A 496 -7.82 -18.20 12.39
N GLU A 497 -7.11 -19.02 13.11
CA GLU A 497 -5.81 -18.63 13.66
C GLU A 497 -4.80 -18.50 12.53
N ILE A 498 -4.31 -17.28 12.30
CA ILE A 498 -3.17 -17.06 11.43
C ILE A 498 -1.92 -17.41 12.22
N ARG A 499 -1.25 -18.50 11.85
CA ARG A 499 -0.03 -18.96 12.50
C ARG A 499 1.20 -18.50 11.74
N ARG A 500 2.22 -18.11 12.50
CA ARG A 500 3.56 -17.90 11.94
C ARG A 500 4.30 -19.22 11.89
N GLU A 501 4.77 -19.59 10.72
CA GLU A 501 5.59 -20.77 10.53
C GLU A 501 7.07 -20.40 10.45
N LYS A 502 7.91 -21.16 11.15
CA LYS A 502 9.36 -21.02 11.01
C LYS A 502 9.80 -21.60 9.66
N ASN A 503 10.45 -20.79 8.85
CA ASN A 503 11.11 -21.30 7.65
C ASN A 503 12.37 -22.12 8.03
N ARG A 504 12.99 -22.77 7.04
CA ARG A 504 14.19 -23.60 7.23
C ARG A 504 15.39 -22.86 7.82
N THR A 505 15.39 -21.53 7.79
CA THR A 505 16.49 -20.67 8.24
C THR A 505 16.19 -19.97 9.55
N GLY A 506 15.06 -20.26 10.18
CA GLY A 506 14.65 -19.65 11.44
C GLY A 506 13.81 -18.38 11.32
N GLY A 507 13.63 -17.83 10.11
CA GLY A 507 12.67 -16.77 9.84
C GLY A 507 11.23 -17.26 9.99
N VAL A 508 10.29 -16.35 10.12
CA VAL A 508 8.89 -16.66 10.40
C VAL A 508 8.03 -16.32 9.19
N THR A 509 7.36 -17.32 8.65
CA THR A 509 6.29 -17.15 7.67
C THR A 509 4.96 -17.43 8.35
N THR A 510 3.94 -16.67 8.02
CA THR A 510 2.64 -16.84 8.64
C THR A 510 1.75 -17.73 7.80
N PHE A 511 1.12 -18.71 8.41
CA PHE A 511 0.06 -19.51 7.85
C PHE A 511 -1.27 -19.16 8.48
N GLY A 512 -2.28 -19.01 7.66
CA GLY A 512 -3.64 -19.16 8.10
C GLY A 512 -4.00 -20.65 8.08
N ILE A 513 -4.42 -21.18 9.18
CA ILE A 513 -4.97 -22.52 9.26
C ILE A 513 -6.47 -22.44 9.35
N ILE A 514 -7.10 -23.34 8.66
CA ILE A 514 -8.55 -23.53 8.61
C ILE A 514 -9.07 -24.00 9.96
#